data_493e684bb027df9a69f2fce3809a537c
#
_entry.id   493e684bb027df9a69f2fce3809a537c
#
_cell.length_a   1.000
_cell.length_b   1.000
_cell.length_c   1.000
_cell.angle_alpha   90.00
_cell.angle_beta   90.00
_cell.angle_gamma   90.00
#
_symmetry.space_group_name_H-M   'P 1'
#
loop_
_entity.id
_entity.type
_entity.pdbx_description
1 polymer ?
#
loop_
_entity_poly.entity_id
_entity_poly.type
_entity_poly.pdbx_seq_one_letter_code
_entity_poly.pdbx_strand_id
1 'polypeptide(L)'
;MNTNETSDTVHDSWSITDSCRLIANAMINPQNSGAQNILSLMLQHQLENLEAALMQPVPEHRKHPEMPADDGLFDYTELEPSELCDQCMALNYALMTLHDRKIKEILAFILWERFEMLRSSLYTTCEDAA
;
A
#
# COMPACT_ATOMS: atom_id res chain seq x y z
N MET A 1 -11.53 9.25 -27.81
CA MET A 1 -12.11 8.84 -26.63
C MET A 1 -11.08 8.54 -25.57
N ASN A 2 -11.19 9.14 -24.45
CA ASN A 2 -10.08 9.17 -23.51
C ASN A 2 -10.39 8.57 -22.17
N THR A 3 -11.25 7.58 -22.17
CA THR A 3 -11.51 6.86 -20.95
C THR A 3 -10.23 6.26 -20.36
N ASN A 4 -9.28 5.91 -21.23
CA ASN A 4 -8.04 5.34 -20.75
C ASN A 4 -7.26 6.30 -19.86
N GLU A 5 -7.25 7.56 -20.23
CA GLU A 5 -6.54 8.55 -19.42
C GLU A 5 -7.17 8.69 -18.06
N THR A 6 -8.50 8.73 -18.04
CA THR A 6 -9.20 8.81 -16.77
C THR A 6 -8.94 7.57 -15.93
N SER A 7 -8.97 6.39 -16.55
CA SER A 7 -8.70 5.15 -15.84
C SER A 7 -7.29 5.15 -15.27
N ASP A 8 -6.31 5.59 -16.06
CA ASP A 8 -4.93 5.61 -15.60
C ASP A 8 -4.78 6.51 -14.39
N THR A 9 -5.47 7.65 -14.39
CA THR A 9 -5.41 8.56 -13.26
C THR A 9 -6.00 7.91 -12.02
N VAL A 10 -7.13 7.22 -12.17
CA VAL A 10 -7.81 6.61 -11.03
C VAL A 10 -7.02 5.42 -10.49
N HIS A 11 -6.31 4.70 -11.36
CA HIS A 11 -5.67 3.45 -10.98
C HIS A 11 -4.15 3.59 -10.84
N ASP A 12 -3.66 4.78 -10.55
CA ASP A 12 -2.24 4.93 -10.30
C ASP A 12 -1.91 4.44 -8.87
N SER A 13 -0.62 4.42 -8.57
CA SER A 13 -0.14 3.90 -7.29
C SER A 13 -0.77 4.61 -6.10
N TRP A 14 -0.99 5.90 -6.25
CA TRP A 14 -1.53 6.71 -5.14
C TRP A 14 -2.95 6.30 -4.81
N SER A 15 -3.80 6.19 -5.82
CA SER A 15 -5.20 5.83 -5.57
C SER A 15 -5.34 4.39 -5.13
N ILE A 16 -4.53 3.49 -5.69
CA ILE A 16 -4.58 2.09 -5.29
C ILE A 16 -4.12 1.94 -3.84
N THR A 17 -3.08 2.68 -3.45
CA THR A 17 -2.61 2.64 -2.07
C THR A 17 -3.69 3.13 -1.12
N ASP A 18 -4.42 4.17 -1.49
CA ASP A 18 -5.52 4.64 -0.64
C ASP A 18 -6.59 3.57 -0.49
N SER A 19 -6.92 2.86 -1.58
CA SER A 19 -7.88 1.77 -1.50
C SER A 19 -7.37 0.66 -0.57
N CYS A 20 -6.11 0.29 -0.70
CA CYS A 20 -5.53 -0.74 0.16
C CYS A 20 -5.57 -0.32 1.63
N ARG A 21 -5.28 0.95 1.89
CA ARG A 21 -5.29 1.46 3.25
C ARG A 21 -6.67 1.35 3.87
N LEU A 22 -7.69 1.67 3.10
CA LEU A 22 -9.07 1.58 3.61
C LEU A 22 -9.47 0.14 3.87
N ILE A 23 -9.09 -0.76 2.99
CA ILE A 23 -9.39 -2.18 3.18
C ILE A 23 -8.68 -2.70 4.42
N ALA A 24 -7.39 -2.37 4.57
CA ALA A 24 -6.63 -2.83 5.73
C ALA A 24 -7.22 -2.29 7.03
N ASN A 25 -7.66 -1.04 7.01
CA ASN A 25 -8.29 -0.46 8.19
C ASN A 25 -9.55 -1.25 8.57
N ALA A 26 -10.34 -1.63 7.58
CA ALA A 26 -11.55 -2.42 7.84
C ALA A 26 -11.22 -3.80 8.39
N MET A 27 -10.04 -4.34 8.06
CA MET A 27 -9.64 -5.65 8.54
C MET A 27 -9.22 -5.67 9.99
N ILE A 28 -8.91 -4.50 10.56
CA ILE A 28 -8.48 -4.44 11.96
C ILE A 28 -9.58 -4.88 12.89
N ASN A 29 -10.82 -4.54 12.56
CA ASN A 29 -11.95 -4.87 13.42
C ASN A 29 -13.09 -5.43 12.58
N PRO A 30 -12.88 -6.61 11.98
CA PRO A 30 -13.92 -7.18 11.13
C PRO A 30 -15.08 -7.68 11.97
N GLN A 31 -16.27 -7.70 11.37
CA GLN A 31 -17.44 -8.16 12.08
C GLN A 31 -17.42 -9.66 12.34
N ASN A 32 -16.78 -10.40 11.43
CA ASN A 32 -16.65 -11.84 11.62
C ASN A 32 -15.49 -12.33 10.74
N SER A 33 -15.14 -13.60 10.91
CA SER A 33 -14.01 -14.14 10.17
C SER A 33 -14.28 -14.22 8.67
N GLY A 34 -15.55 -14.41 8.29
CA GLY A 34 -15.88 -14.41 6.87
C GLY A 34 -15.62 -13.05 6.24
N ALA A 35 -15.98 -11.98 6.95
CA ALA A 35 -15.74 -10.64 6.46
C ALA A 35 -14.24 -10.40 6.31
N GLN A 36 -13.43 -10.86 7.26
CA GLN A 36 -12.00 -10.68 7.16
C GLN A 36 -11.42 -11.42 5.98
N ASN A 37 -11.90 -12.62 5.72
CA ASN A 37 -11.41 -13.39 4.57
C ASN A 37 -11.73 -12.68 3.26
N ILE A 38 -12.93 -12.15 3.14
CA ILE A 38 -13.31 -11.42 1.94
C ILE A 38 -12.44 -10.20 1.76
N LEU A 39 -12.20 -9.47 2.84
CA LEU A 39 -11.36 -8.28 2.77
C LEU A 39 -9.93 -8.65 2.39
N SER A 40 -9.41 -9.76 2.90
CA SER A 40 -8.07 -10.21 2.52
C SER A 40 -7.99 -10.53 1.03
N LEU A 41 -9.03 -11.17 0.49
CA LEU A 41 -9.03 -11.48 -0.94
C LEU A 41 -9.12 -10.22 -1.78
N MET A 42 -9.94 -9.26 -1.35
CA MET A 42 -10.00 -7.98 -2.03
C MET A 42 -8.66 -7.28 -1.98
N LEU A 43 -8.02 -7.33 -0.83
CA LEU A 43 -6.72 -6.70 -0.66
C LEU A 43 -5.67 -7.36 -1.53
N GLN A 44 -5.70 -8.70 -1.63
CA GLN A 44 -4.76 -9.40 -2.48
C GLN A 44 -4.85 -8.91 -3.92
N HIS A 45 -6.08 -8.74 -4.40
CA HIS A 45 -6.27 -8.26 -5.76
C HIS A 45 -5.73 -6.84 -5.92
N GLN A 46 -5.99 -5.98 -4.96
CA GLN A 46 -5.50 -4.61 -5.01
C GLN A 46 -3.99 -4.54 -4.90
N LEU A 47 -3.39 -5.43 -4.10
CA LEU A 47 -1.93 -5.46 -3.97
C LEU A 47 -1.28 -5.86 -5.29
N GLU A 48 -1.89 -6.79 -6.02
CA GLU A 48 -1.37 -7.16 -7.32
C GLU A 48 -1.43 -5.98 -8.27
N ASN A 49 -2.51 -5.22 -8.22
CA ASN A 49 -2.63 -4.02 -9.03
C ASN A 49 -1.60 -2.97 -8.61
N LEU A 50 -1.37 -2.84 -7.31
CA LEU A 50 -0.40 -1.88 -6.80
C LEU A 50 1.01 -2.24 -7.27
N GLU A 51 1.35 -3.53 -7.19
CA GLU A 51 2.66 -3.97 -7.63
C GLU A 51 2.88 -3.61 -9.09
N ALA A 52 1.89 -3.87 -9.93
CA ALA A 52 1.99 -3.53 -11.33
C ALA A 52 2.12 -2.04 -11.55
N ALA A 53 1.36 -1.25 -10.78
CA ALA A 53 1.39 0.20 -10.94
C ALA A 53 2.75 0.77 -10.50
N LEU A 54 3.35 0.19 -9.47
CA LEU A 54 4.64 0.68 -8.99
C LEU A 54 5.77 0.38 -9.96
N MET A 55 5.57 -0.56 -10.86
CA MET A 55 6.57 -0.87 -11.88
C MET A 55 6.48 0.08 -13.07
N GLN A 56 5.44 0.89 -13.15
CA GLN A 56 5.28 1.85 -14.22
C GLN A 56 6.07 3.10 -13.92
N PRO A 57 6.46 3.87 -14.95
CA PRO A 57 7.13 5.13 -14.71
C PRO A 57 6.27 6.06 -13.86
N VAL A 58 6.92 6.84 -13.03
CA VAL A 58 6.21 7.81 -12.21
C VAL A 58 5.55 8.84 -13.13
N PRO A 59 4.26 9.12 -12.97
CA PRO A 59 3.62 10.15 -13.78
C PRO A 59 4.32 11.50 -13.61
N GLU A 60 4.31 12.30 -14.66
CA GLU A 60 5.03 13.55 -14.64
C GLU A 60 4.62 14.44 -13.48
N HIS A 61 3.33 14.48 -13.19
CA HIS A 61 2.85 15.34 -12.12
C HIS A 61 3.19 14.80 -10.74
N ARG A 62 3.74 13.58 -10.66
CA ARG A 62 4.14 12.99 -9.38
C ARG A 62 5.65 12.99 -9.17
N LYS A 63 6.41 13.39 -10.17
CA LYS A 63 7.86 13.42 -10.02
C LYS A 63 8.27 14.48 -9.01
N HIS A 64 9.37 14.26 -8.36
CA HIS A 64 9.82 15.13 -7.29
C HIS A 64 11.32 15.37 -7.42
N PRO A 65 11.81 16.43 -6.79
CA PRO A 65 13.24 16.69 -6.78
C PRO A 65 14.00 15.61 -6.04
N GLU A 66 15.27 15.64 -6.21
CA GLU A 66 16.17 14.71 -5.58
C GLU A 66 16.00 14.72 -4.06
N MET A 67 16.02 13.53 -3.48
CA MET A 67 15.88 13.40 -2.04
C MET A 67 17.12 13.91 -1.32
N PRO A 68 16.96 14.46 -0.12
CA PRO A 68 18.13 14.84 0.66
C PRO A 68 19.00 13.63 0.97
N ALA A 69 20.28 13.90 1.18
CA ALA A 69 21.20 12.84 1.51
C ALA A 69 20.88 12.24 2.88
N ASP A 70 21.06 10.95 2.96
CA ASP A 70 20.90 10.22 4.20
C ASP A 70 22.07 10.54 5.13
N ASP A 71 21.83 10.53 6.43
CA ASP A 71 22.87 10.78 7.41
C ASP A 71 23.64 9.51 7.76
N GLY A 72 23.33 8.39 7.15
CA GLY A 72 24.06 7.15 7.37
C GLY A 72 23.54 6.30 8.50
N LEU A 73 22.52 6.75 9.20
CA LEU A 73 21.89 5.96 10.24
C LEU A 73 20.77 5.15 9.65
N PHE A 74 20.23 4.22 10.44
CA PHE A 74 19.07 3.49 9.97
C PHE A 74 17.97 4.47 9.61
N ASP A 75 17.45 4.32 8.41
CA ASP A 75 16.43 5.23 7.91
C ASP A 75 15.35 4.43 7.24
N TYR A 76 14.24 4.26 7.93
CA TYR A 76 13.14 3.51 7.40
C TYR A 76 12.49 4.21 6.20
N THR A 77 12.76 5.49 6.01
CA THR A 77 12.25 6.18 4.83
C THR A 77 12.99 5.75 3.56
N GLU A 78 14.06 4.98 3.71
CA GLU A 78 14.74 4.42 2.57
C GLU A 78 13.98 3.27 1.93
N LEU A 79 13.01 2.74 2.64
CA LEU A 79 12.20 1.68 2.07
C LEU A 79 11.42 2.24 0.89
N GLU A 80 11.63 1.61 -0.25
CA GLU A 80 10.94 2.04 -1.45
C GLU A 80 9.50 1.54 -1.44
N PRO A 81 8.61 2.21 -2.17
CA PRO A 81 7.22 1.75 -2.23
C PRO A 81 7.09 0.30 -2.65
N SER A 82 7.94 -0.18 -3.56
CA SER A 82 7.88 -1.58 -3.97
C SER A 82 8.21 -2.51 -2.82
N GLU A 83 9.16 -2.12 -1.96
CA GLU A 83 9.51 -2.95 -0.81
C GLU A 83 8.38 -2.96 0.21
N LEU A 84 7.76 -1.82 0.43
CA LEU A 84 6.61 -1.76 1.33
C LEU A 84 5.45 -2.57 0.78
N CYS A 85 5.26 -2.54 -0.54
CA CYS A 85 4.22 -3.34 -1.17
C CYS A 85 4.48 -4.83 -0.94
N ASP A 86 5.74 -5.26 -1.10
CA ASP A 86 6.10 -6.65 -0.86
C ASP A 86 5.81 -7.05 0.58
N GLN A 87 6.13 -6.17 1.52
CA GLN A 87 5.83 -6.46 2.93
C GLN A 87 4.34 -6.60 3.16
N CYS A 88 3.56 -5.73 2.53
CA CYS A 88 2.10 -5.81 2.65
C CYS A 88 1.57 -7.11 2.06
N MET A 89 2.12 -7.55 0.94
CA MET A 89 1.70 -8.81 0.34
C MET A 89 1.99 -9.98 1.27
N ALA A 90 3.16 -9.97 1.89
CA ALA A 90 3.53 -11.04 2.83
C ALA A 90 2.62 -11.04 4.05
N LEU A 91 2.32 -9.87 4.58
CA LEU A 91 1.42 -9.76 5.73
C LEU A 91 0.02 -10.23 5.38
N ASN A 92 -0.47 -9.87 4.20
CA ASN A 92 -1.79 -10.31 3.80
C ASN A 92 -1.84 -11.81 3.56
N TYR A 93 -0.77 -12.38 3.01
CA TYR A 93 -0.69 -13.82 2.84
C TYR A 93 -0.77 -14.53 4.19
N ALA A 94 -0.05 -14.01 5.18
CA ALA A 94 -0.10 -14.59 6.52
C ALA A 94 -1.52 -14.51 7.08
N LEU A 95 -2.19 -13.38 6.85
CA LEU A 95 -3.57 -13.24 7.33
C LEU A 95 -4.49 -14.26 6.71
N MET A 96 -4.26 -14.64 5.47
CA MET A 96 -5.11 -15.62 4.79
C MET A 96 -4.81 -17.04 5.22
N THR A 97 -3.61 -17.30 5.73
CA THR A 97 -3.20 -18.67 6.04
C THR A 97 -3.20 -19.00 7.52
N LEU A 98 -3.12 -18.01 8.38
CA LEU A 98 -3.12 -18.24 9.82
C LEU A 98 -4.52 -18.35 10.35
N HIS A 99 -4.64 -19.03 11.50
CA HIS A 99 -5.94 -19.25 12.13
C HIS A 99 -6.03 -18.60 13.50
N ASP A 100 -4.91 -18.21 14.09
CA ASP A 100 -4.91 -17.61 15.42
C ASP A 100 -5.49 -16.20 15.34
N ARG A 101 -6.61 -16.00 16.01
CA ARG A 101 -7.34 -14.75 15.91
C ARG A 101 -6.53 -13.56 16.43
N LYS A 102 -5.84 -13.75 17.55
CA LYS A 102 -5.09 -12.67 18.14
C LYS A 102 -3.92 -12.25 17.25
N ILE A 103 -3.24 -13.23 16.68
CA ILE A 103 -2.14 -12.96 15.78
C ILE A 103 -2.66 -12.23 14.54
N LYS A 104 -3.82 -12.64 14.05
CA LYS A 104 -4.39 -11.99 12.87
C LYS A 104 -4.77 -10.55 13.16
N GLU A 105 -5.25 -10.26 14.36
CA GLU A 105 -5.54 -8.88 14.73
C GLU A 105 -4.28 -8.02 14.72
N ILE A 106 -3.21 -8.57 15.27
CA ILE A 106 -1.94 -7.83 15.31
C ILE A 106 -1.42 -7.62 13.89
N LEU A 107 -1.47 -8.67 13.07
CA LEU A 107 -0.99 -8.55 11.70
C LEU A 107 -1.80 -7.55 10.88
N ALA A 108 -3.11 -7.52 11.09
CA ALA A 108 -3.96 -6.57 10.39
C ALA A 108 -3.58 -5.14 10.76
N PHE A 109 -3.26 -4.90 12.02
CA PHE A 109 -2.85 -3.58 12.46
C PHE A 109 -1.51 -3.19 11.81
N ILE A 110 -0.56 -4.13 11.81
CA ILE A 110 0.74 -3.88 11.19
C ILE A 110 0.57 -3.61 9.70
N LEU A 111 -0.29 -4.38 9.05
CA LEU A 111 -0.56 -4.21 7.63
C LEU A 111 -1.09 -2.80 7.36
N TRP A 112 -2.03 -2.35 8.18
CA TRP A 112 -2.56 -1.00 8.04
C TRP A 112 -1.46 0.03 8.21
N GLU A 113 -0.58 -0.15 9.21
CA GLU A 113 0.52 0.77 9.42
C GLU A 113 1.45 0.83 8.21
N ARG A 114 1.71 -0.31 7.59
CA ARG A 114 2.55 -0.34 6.39
C ARG A 114 1.92 0.44 5.25
N PHE A 115 0.61 0.36 5.10
CA PHE A 115 -0.05 1.14 4.07
C PHE A 115 -0.02 2.62 4.38
N GLU A 116 -0.07 3.00 5.66
CA GLU A 116 0.09 4.40 6.02
C GLU A 116 1.49 4.89 5.67
N MET A 117 2.50 4.07 5.90
CA MET A 117 3.86 4.40 5.52
C MET A 117 3.99 4.55 4.01
N LEU A 118 3.40 3.61 3.28
CA LEU A 118 3.45 3.64 1.82
C LEU A 118 2.76 4.89 1.29
N ARG A 119 1.60 5.18 1.81
CA ARG A 119 0.87 6.39 1.42
C ARG A 119 1.68 7.64 1.71
N SER A 120 2.25 7.71 2.90
CA SER A 120 3.05 8.85 3.30
C SER A 120 4.25 9.02 2.37
N SER A 121 4.89 7.92 2.04
CA SER A 121 6.04 7.96 1.14
C SER A 121 5.65 8.52 -0.23
N LEU A 122 4.54 8.06 -0.78
CA LEU A 122 4.11 8.52 -2.09
C LEU A 122 3.70 9.99 -2.08
N TYR A 123 2.95 10.39 -1.06
CA TYR A 123 2.46 11.77 -1.01
C TYR A 123 3.54 12.76 -0.61
N THR A 124 4.49 12.32 0.21
CA THR A 124 5.62 13.19 0.56
C THR A 124 6.42 13.53 -0.68
N THR A 125 6.70 12.54 -1.53
CA THR A 125 7.43 12.82 -2.76
C THR A 125 6.63 13.73 -3.66
N CYS A 126 5.31 13.58 -3.68
CA CYS A 126 4.45 14.45 -4.46
C CYS A 126 4.52 15.90 -3.96
N GLU A 127 4.51 16.08 -2.66
CA GLU A 127 4.62 17.40 -2.06
C GLU A 127 5.97 18.03 -2.36
N ASP A 128 7.01 17.22 -2.30
CA ASP A 128 8.36 17.72 -2.60
C ASP A 128 8.44 18.19 -4.03
N ALA A 129 7.72 17.57 -4.93
CA ALA A 129 7.70 17.98 -6.31
C ALA A 129 7.02 19.33 -6.50
N ALA A 130 6.12 19.65 -5.63
CA ALA A 130 5.42 20.91 -5.72
C ALA A 130 6.33 22.05 -5.31
#